data_05ec69974e92a7996f38fcfe5c0882ed
#
_entry.id   05ec69974e92a7996f38fcfe5c0882ed
#
_cell.length_a   1.000
_cell.length_b   1.000
_cell.length_c   1.000
_cell.angle_alpha   90.00
_cell.angle_beta   90.00
_cell.angle_gamma   90.00
#
_symmetry.space_group_name_H-M   'P 1'
#
loop_
_entity.id
_entity.type
_entity.pdbx_description
1 polymer ?
#
loop_
_entity_poly.entity_id
_entity_poly.type
_entity_poly.pdbx_seq_one_letter_code
_entity_poly.pdbx_strand_id
1 'polypeptide(L)'
;SSLTAYWYLRRFVRANYALLGGLLYAFSGFSIYNVFFNHFHEAIVYFPLMLLGMELYMKEGKRGLFAVTVFASALSNYYFFIGQAFFLMIYWVVRALSGEWKVSFGKFFWLVFEALAGTAMAGVLLLPSFYSVIQNPRTESLLSGWNLLYYSKPQRLFDILHSFFFPQDIPARAS
;
A
#
# COMPACT_ATOMS: atom_id res chain seq x y z
N SER A 1 -12.07 -2.52 -7.22
CA SER A 1 -11.00 -1.49 -7.24
C SER A 1 -11.51 -0.11 -7.66
N SER A 2 -12.28 0.03 -8.76
CA SER A 2 -12.81 1.34 -9.20
C SER A 2 -13.70 2.01 -8.16
N LEU A 3 -14.58 1.26 -7.51
CA LEU A 3 -15.50 1.78 -6.50
C LEU A 3 -14.76 2.30 -5.25
N THR A 4 -13.75 1.57 -4.78
CA THR A 4 -12.95 1.96 -3.61
C THR A 4 -12.12 3.20 -3.89
N ALA A 5 -11.51 3.30 -5.07
CA ALA A 5 -10.81 4.48 -5.54
C ALA A 5 -11.78 5.67 -5.73
N TYR A 6 -12.96 5.44 -6.29
CA TYR A 6 -14.00 6.45 -6.42
C TYR A 6 -14.38 7.05 -5.06
N TRP A 7 -14.67 6.24 -4.04
CA TRP A 7 -15.01 6.73 -2.70
C TRP A 7 -13.91 7.57 -2.06
N TYR A 8 -12.66 7.16 -2.25
CA TYR A 8 -11.53 7.94 -1.78
C TYR A 8 -11.41 9.28 -2.52
N LEU A 9 -11.45 9.26 -3.87
CA LEU A 9 -11.30 10.45 -4.70
C LEU A 9 -12.45 11.44 -4.54
N ARG A 10 -13.67 10.94 -4.24
CA ARG A 10 -14.83 11.81 -3.94
C ARG A 10 -14.63 12.76 -2.76
N ARG A 11 -13.63 12.48 -1.93
CA ARG A 11 -13.26 13.39 -0.82
C ARG A 11 -12.56 14.67 -1.30
N PHE A 12 -11.98 14.64 -2.49
CA PHE A 12 -11.14 15.73 -3.02
C PHE A 12 -11.73 16.40 -4.25
N VAL A 13 -12.46 15.64 -5.07
CA VAL A 13 -12.95 16.12 -6.37
C VAL A 13 -14.45 15.83 -6.56
N ARG A 14 -15.04 16.48 -7.59
CA ARG A 14 -16.44 16.26 -7.97
C ARG A 14 -16.68 14.84 -8.49
N ALA A 15 -17.94 14.36 -8.46
CA ALA A 15 -18.34 13.01 -8.81
C ALA A 15 -17.79 12.51 -10.15
N ASN A 16 -17.89 13.34 -11.21
CA ASN A 16 -17.46 12.96 -12.55
C ASN A 16 -15.94 12.72 -12.63
N TYR A 17 -15.15 13.59 -11.98
CA TYR A 17 -13.68 13.41 -11.92
C TYR A 17 -13.28 12.25 -11.04
N ALA A 18 -13.99 12.01 -9.94
CA ALA A 18 -13.77 10.86 -9.09
C ALA A 18 -14.09 9.55 -9.82
N LEU A 19 -15.16 9.53 -10.63
CA LEU A 19 -15.50 8.38 -11.45
C LEU A 19 -14.42 8.09 -12.49
N LEU A 20 -13.97 9.13 -13.20
CA LEU A 20 -12.89 9.00 -14.17
C LEU A 20 -11.60 8.49 -13.50
N GLY A 21 -11.20 9.08 -12.38
CA GLY A 21 -10.03 8.64 -11.61
C GLY A 21 -10.16 7.20 -11.10
N GLY A 22 -11.35 6.80 -10.64
CA GLY A 22 -11.62 5.42 -10.22
C GLY A 22 -11.53 4.41 -11.37
N LEU A 23 -11.98 4.80 -12.57
CA LEU A 23 -11.83 3.97 -13.78
C LEU A 23 -10.35 3.88 -14.20
N LEU A 24 -9.64 5.00 -14.26
CA LEU A 24 -8.21 5.01 -14.59
C LEU A 24 -7.40 4.17 -13.60
N TYR A 25 -7.74 4.20 -12.31
CA TYR A 25 -7.11 3.36 -11.30
C TYR A 25 -7.38 1.86 -11.55
N ALA A 26 -8.62 1.49 -11.86
CA ALA A 26 -9.01 0.10 -12.10
C ALA A 26 -8.38 -0.48 -13.37
N PHE A 27 -8.23 0.36 -14.41
CA PHE A 27 -7.61 0.01 -15.69
C PHE A 27 -6.15 0.46 -15.77
N SER A 28 -5.49 0.69 -14.63
CA SER A 28 -4.06 0.99 -14.61
C SER A 28 -3.24 -0.15 -15.20
N GLY A 29 -2.06 0.17 -15.72
CA GLY A 29 -1.13 -0.83 -16.26
C GLY A 29 -0.86 -1.98 -15.30
N PHE A 30 -0.77 -1.71 -14.00
CA PHE A 30 -0.61 -2.74 -12.97
C PHE A 30 -1.80 -3.72 -12.96
N SER A 31 -3.04 -3.21 -13.01
CA SER A 31 -4.24 -4.05 -13.01
C SER A 31 -4.35 -4.93 -14.25
N ILE A 32 -4.02 -4.36 -15.42
CA ILE A 32 -4.08 -5.08 -16.71
C ILE A 32 -2.98 -6.13 -16.78
N TYR A 33 -1.75 -5.78 -16.38
CA TYR A 33 -0.61 -6.70 -16.44
C TYR A 33 -0.77 -7.88 -15.49
N ASN A 34 -1.36 -7.67 -14.31
CA ASN A 34 -1.54 -8.70 -13.29
C ASN A 34 -2.91 -9.38 -13.34
N VAL A 35 -3.63 -9.30 -14.44
CA VAL A 35 -4.98 -9.88 -14.58
C VAL A 35 -5.03 -11.37 -14.24
N PHE A 36 -3.96 -12.09 -14.53
CA PHE A 36 -3.84 -13.52 -14.25
C PHE A 36 -3.48 -13.86 -12.79
N PHE A 37 -3.11 -12.85 -11.99
CA PHE A 37 -2.68 -13.02 -10.59
C PHE A 37 -3.71 -12.42 -9.63
N ASN A 38 -4.73 -13.18 -9.26
CA ASN A 38 -5.86 -12.71 -8.44
C ASN A 38 -5.42 -12.05 -7.12
N HIS A 39 -4.37 -12.58 -6.45
CA HIS A 39 -3.89 -12.03 -5.18
C HIS A 39 -3.28 -10.62 -5.30
N PHE A 40 -2.92 -10.17 -6.48
CA PHE A 40 -2.45 -8.81 -6.69
C PHE A 40 -3.60 -7.81 -6.79
N HIS A 41 -4.76 -8.26 -7.26
CA HIS A 41 -5.96 -7.42 -7.36
C HIS A 41 -6.56 -7.08 -5.99
N GLU A 42 -6.43 -7.95 -5.00
CA GLU A 42 -6.92 -7.68 -3.65
C GLU A 42 -6.21 -6.47 -3.03
N ALA A 43 -4.90 -6.37 -3.19
CA ALA A 43 -4.11 -5.24 -2.72
C ALA A 43 -4.60 -3.90 -3.31
N ILE A 44 -4.98 -3.89 -4.60
CA ILE A 44 -5.52 -2.69 -5.28
C ILE A 44 -6.89 -2.28 -4.72
N VAL A 45 -7.69 -3.23 -4.25
CA VAL A 45 -9.01 -2.95 -3.68
C VAL A 45 -8.91 -2.30 -2.31
N TYR A 46 -8.05 -2.84 -1.43
CA TYR A 46 -7.96 -2.40 -0.04
C TYR A 46 -7.15 -1.13 0.15
N PHE A 47 -6.18 -0.85 -0.72
CA PHE A 47 -5.33 0.32 -0.60
C PHE A 47 -6.09 1.66 -0.59
N PRO A 48 -7.00 1.97 -1.53
CA PRO A 48 -7.80 3.19 -1.46
C PRO A 48 -8.72 3.24 -0.23
N LEU A 49 -9.16 2.10 0.30
CA LEU A 49 -9.97 2.05 1.51
C LEU A 49 -9.14 2.40 2.76
N MET A 50 -7.88 1.99 2.83
CA MET A 50 -6.99 2.41 3.92
C MET A 50 -6.77 3.92 3.91
N LEU A 51 -6.51 4.50 2.72
CA LEU A 51 -6.41 5.96 2.56
C LEU A 51 -7.70 6.65 2.96
N LEU A 52 -8.84 6.14 2.55
CA LEU A 52 -10.17 6.67 2.92
C LEU A 52 -10.38 6.58 4.43
N GLY A 53 -10.06 5.46 5.07
CA GLY A 53 -10.16 5.27 6.51
C GLY A 53 -9.32 6.30 7.28
N MET A 54 -8.08 6.52 6.85
CA MET A 54 -7.20 7.53 7.41
C MET A 54 -7.75 8.94 7.26
N GLU A 55 -8.24 9.33 6.07
CA GLU A 55 -8.85 10.65 5.83
C GLU A 55 -10.10 10.88 6.69
N LEU A 56 -10.98 9.88 6.78
CA LEU A 56 -12.19 9.95 7.59
C LEU A 56 -11.87 10.10 9.07
N TYR A 57 -10.85 9.39 9.54
CA TYR A 57 -10.41 9.53 10.92
C TYR A 57 -9.81 10.92 11.18
N MET A 58 -8.90 11.37 10.35
CA MET A 58 -8.19 12.65 10.58
C MET A 58 -9.12 13.87 10.44
N LYS A 59 -10.07 13.86 9.50
CA LYS A 59 -11.02 14.98 9.25
C LYS A 59 -12.28 14.90 10.12
N GLU A 60 -12.89 13.74 10.22
CA GLU A 60 -14.21 13.55 10.83
C GLU A 60 -14.16 12.83 12.19
N GLY A 61 -13.01 12.30 12.59
CA GLY A 61 -12.85 11.54 13.83
C GLY A 61 -13.54 10.16 13.82
N LYS A 62 -13.88 9.63 12.63
CA LYS A 62 -14.48 8.30 12.49
C LYS A 62 -13.47 7.21 12.79
N ARG A 63 -13.69 6.50 13.89
CA ARG A 63 -12.81 5.46 14.42
C ARG A 63 -13.19 4.08 13.88
N GLY A 64 -12.20 3.17 13.85
CA GLY A 64 -12.38 1.76 13.56
C GLY A 64 -12.32 1.40 12.08
N LEU A 65 -12.74 2.29 11.17
CA LEU A 65 -12.69 2.00 9.74
C LEU A 65 -11.27 1.79 9.24
N PHE A 66 -10.33 2.59 9.75
CA PHE A 66 -8.92 2.44 9.39
C PHE A 66 -8.36 1.09 9.86
N ALA A 67 -8.65 0.68 11.11
CA ALA A 67 -8.22 -0.62 11.63
C ALA A 67 -8.78 -1.79 10.81
N VAL A 68 -10.07 -1.74 10.45
CA VAL A 68 -10.71 -2.79 9.63
C VAL A 68 -10.08 -2.88 8.23
N THR A 69 -9.77 -1.76 7.61
CA THR A 69 -9.15 -1.75 6.26
C THR A 69 -7.69 -2.19 6.30
N VAL A 70 -6.95 -1.84 7.35
CA VAL A 70 -5.59 -2.35 7.62
C VAL A 70 -5.63 -3.87 7.81
N PHE A 71 -6.54 -4.37 8.65
CA PHE A 71 -6.74 -5.81 8.86
C PHE A 71 -7.02 -6.54 7.54
N ALA A 72 -7.98 -6.05 6.75
CA ALA A 72 -8.35 -6.67 5.48
C ALA A 72 -7.19 -6.69 4.48
N SER A 73 -6.41 -5.61 4.40
CA SER A 73 -5.24 -5.53 3.52
C SER A 73 -4.13 -6.49 3.97
N ALA A 74 -3.82 -6.52 5.27
CA ALA A 74 -2.80 -7.41 5.84
C ALA A 74 -3.15 -8.90 5.68
N LEU A 75 -4.46 -9.22 5.80
CA LEU A 75 -4.98 -10.57 5.63
C LEU A 75 -4.89 -11.04 4.17
N SER A 76 -5.18 -10.15 3.22
CA SER A 76 -5.21 -10.48 1.80
C SER A 76 -3.83 -10.75 1.24
N ASN A 77 -2.86 -9.86 1.50
CA ASN A 77 -1.51 -10.03 0.98
C ASN A 77 -0.48 -9.26 1.82
N TYR A 78 0.23 -9.99 2.68
CA TYR A 78 1.25 -9.41 3.58
C TYR A 78 2.40 -8.72 2.84
N TYR A 79 2.79 -9.20 1.67
CA TYR A 79 3.89 -8.63 0.89
C TYR A 79 3.58 -7.21 0.42
N PHE A 80 2.41 -7.03 -0.22
CA PHE A 80 1.97 -5.70 -0.64
C PHE A 80 1.60 -4.80 0.54
N PHE A 81 1.10 -5.38 1.63
CA PHE A 81 0.77 -4.64 2.84
C PHE A 81 1.96 -3.86 3.41
N ILE A 82 3.16 -4.44 3.39
CA ILE A 82 4.38 -3.74 3.84
C ILE A 82 4.60 -2.47 3.02
N GLY A 83 4.56 -2.57 1.69
CA GLY A 83 4.71 -1.41 0.79
C GLY A 83 3.61 -0.37 1.00
N GLN A 84 2.37 -0.82 1.20
CA GLN A 84 1.23 0.07 1.49
C GLN A 84 1.39 0.77 2.84
N ALA A 85 1.91 0.10 3.87
CA ALA A 85 2.18 0.70 5.18
C ALA A 85 3.24 1.81 5.07
N PHE A 86 4.31 1.59 4.31
CA PHE A 86 5.29 2.63 4.01
C PHE A 86 4.66 3.84 3.29
N PHE A 87 3.84 3.58 2.29
CA PHE A 87 3.13 4.64 1.60
C PHE A 87 2.21 5.43 2.53
N LEU A 88 1.47 4.75 3.42
CA LEU A 88 0.61 5.41 4.40
C LEU A 88 1.38 6.33 5.35
N MET A 89 2.60 5.95 5.76
CA MET A 89 3.46 6.81 6.57
C MET A 89 3.86 8.08 5.80
N ILE A 90 4.31 7.92 4.55
CA ILE A 90 4.65 9.06 3.70
C ILE A 90 3.43 9.94 3.45
N TYR A 91 2.30 9.33 3.11
CA TYR A 91 1.03 10.03 2.90
C TYR A 91 0.61 10.83 4.12
N TRP A 92 0.69 10.24 5.32
CA TRP A 92 0.39 10.94 6.57
C TRP A 92 1.28 12.16 6.77
N VAL A 93 2.60 12.04 6.55
CA VAL A 93 3.56 13.16 6.66
C VAL A 93 3.20 14.28 5.68
N VAL A 94 2.98 13.94 4.40
CA VAL A 94 2.64 14.94 3.36
C VAL A 94 1.33 15.65 3.71
N ARG A 95 0.31 14.92 4.16
CA ARG A 95 -0.98 15.51 4.53
C ARG A 95 -0.92 16.32 5.81
N ALA A 96 -0.08 15.94 6.77
CA ALA A 96 0.16 16.71 7.98
C ALA A 96 0.87 18.04 7.68
N LEU A 97 1.88 18.01 6.79
CA LEU A 97 2.62 19.20 6.37
C LEU A 97 1.81 20.13 5.49
N SER A 98 0.86 19.62 4.70
CA SER A 98 -0.03 20.46 3.86
C SER A 98 -0.98 21.34 4.66
N GLY A 99 -1.07 21.16 5.98
CA GLY A 99 -1.94 21.92 6.87
C GLY A 99 -3.44 21.60 6.75
N GLU A 100 -3.82 20.63 5.90
CA GLU A 100 -5.22 20.28 5.72
C GLU A 100 -5.79 19.47 6.90
N TRP A 101 -4.93 18.86 7.70
CA TRP A 101 -5.31 18.11 8.89
C TRP A 101 -5.01 18.89 10.17
N LYS A 102 -5.94 18.91 11.09
CA LYS A 102 -5.68 19.35 12.46
C LYS A 102 -5.01 18.21 13.20
N VAL A 103 -3.68 18.15 13.10
CA VAL A 103 -2.88 17.13 13.76
C VAL A 103 -2.82 17.41 15.26
N SER A 104 -3.09 16.38 16.07
CA SER A 104 -2.91 16.39 17.53
C SER A 104 -2.21 15.10 17.93
N PHE A 105 -1.42 15.16 19.00
CA PHE A 105 -0.76 13.96 19.56
C PHE A 105 -1.76 12.82 19.81
N GLY A 106 -2.93 13.13 20.38
CA GLY A 106 -3.96 12.13 20.61
C GLY A 106 -4.48 11.47 19.34
N LYS A 107 -4.65 12.23 18.24
CA LYS A 107 -5.05 11.68 16.94
C LYS A 107 -3.96 10.80 16.34
N PHE A 108 -2.71 11.20 16.44
CA PHE A 108 -1.59 10.40 15.95
C PHE A 108 -1.49 9.06 16.69
N PHE A 109 -1.50 9.07 18.01
CA PHE A 109 -1.43 7.84 18.81
C PHE A 109 -2.62 6.92 18.55
N TRP A 110 -3.81 7.48 18.39
CA TRP A 110 -4.98 6.68 18.05
C TRP A 110 -4.86 6.03 16.66
N LEU A 111 -4.37 6.77 15.68
CA LEU A 111 -4.12 6.23 14.33
C LEU A 111 -3.12 5.08 14.36
N VAL A 112 -2.02 5.25 15.10
CA VAL A 112 -1.03 4.18 15.33
C VAL A 112 -1.67 2.98 16.03
N PHE A 113 -2.50 3.23 17.04
CA PHE A 113 -3.24 2.17 17.73
C PHE A 113 -4.15 1.40 16.78
N GLU A 114 -4.92 2.08 15.91
CA GLU A 114 -5.76 1.42 14.91
C GLU A 114 -4.93 0.61 13.90
N ALA A 115 -3.78 1.14 13.45
CA ALA A 115 -2.87 0.41 12.57
C ALA A 115 -2.35 -0.88 13.23
N LEU A 116 -1.88 -0.78 14.48
CA LEU A 116 -1.38 -1.93 15.25
C LEU A 116 -2.49 -2.93 15.55
N ALA A 117 -3.67 -2.48 15.93
CA ALA A 117 -4.81 -3.34 16.19
C ALA A 117 -5.24 -4.11 14.93
N GLY A 118 -5.35 -3.41 13.78
CA GLY A 118 -5.67 -4.05 12.50
C GLY A 118 -4.62 -5.08 12.10
N THR A 119 -3.34 -4.76 12.25
CA THR A 119 -2.24 -5.69 11.97
C THR A 119 -2.23 -6.87 12.93
N ALA A 120 -2.46 -6.63 14.23
CA ALA A 120 -2.52 -7.68 15.24
C ALA A 120 -3.68 -8.65 15.01
N MET A 121 -4.84 -8.17 14.56
CA MET A 121 -5.96 -9.02 14.17
C MET A 121 -5.58 -9.95 13.00
N ALA A 122 -4.76 -9.50 12.06
CA ALA A 122 -4.23 -10.32 10.98
C ALA A 122 -3.08 -11.25 11.44
N GLY A 123 -2.66 -11.16 12.69
CA GLY A 123 -1.52 -11.90 13.27
C GLY A 123 -1.63 -13.41 13.11
N VAL A 124 -2.83 -13.96 13.09
CA VAL A 124 -3.07 -15.40 12.87
C VAL A 124 -2.44 -15.89 11.56
N LEU A 125 -2.44 -15.07 10.52
CA LEU A 125 -1.78 -15.38 9.24
C LEU A 125 -0.38 -14.77 9.13
N LEU A 126 -0.17 -13.58 9.67
CA LEU A 126 1.11 -12.88 9.57
C LEU A 126 2.23 -13.58 10.35
N LEU A 127 1.94 -14.12 11.55
CA LEU A 127 2.96 -14.79 12.36
C LEU A 127 3.52 -16.05 11.70
N PRO A 128 2.72 -17.01 11.21
CA PRO A 128 3.25 -18.16 10.48
C PRO A 128 3.99 -17.76 9.20
N SER A 129 3.48 -16.76 8.47
CA SER A 129 4.12 -16.26 7.25
C SER A 129 5.49 -15.64 7.55
N PHE A 130 5.59 -14.83 8.59
CA PHE A 130 6.83 -14.20 9.04
C PHE A 130 7.85 -15.26 9.50
N TYR A 131 7.40 -16.24 10.27
CA TYR A 131 8.24 -17.36 10.71
C TYR A 131 8.78 -18.18 9.52
N SER A 132 7.93 -18.47 8.54
CA SER A 132 8.33 -19.16 7.31
C SER A 132 9.36 -18.37 6.48
N VAL A 133 9.21 -17.03 6.44
CA VAL A 133 10.17 -16.16 5.75
C VAL A 133 11.51 -16.15 6.44
N ILE A 134 11.55 -16.06 7.78
CA ILE A 134 12.82 -16.06 8.55
C ILE A 134 13.57 -17.38 8.40
N GLN A 135 12.86 -18.50 8.34
CA GLN A 135 13.48 -19.84 8.20
C GLN A 135 13.93 -20.15 6.77
N ASN A 136 13.61 -19.30 5.81
CA ASN A 136 13.98 -19.54 4.43
C ASN A 136 15.46 -19.17 4.19
N PRO A 137 16.35 -20.14 3.83
CA PRO A 137 17.77 -19.88 3.62
C PRO A 137 18.04 -18.81 2.54
N ARG A 138 17.08 -18.57 1.62
CA ARG A 138 17.21 -17.55 0.59
C ARG A 138 17.08 -16.11 1.14
N THR A 139 16.53 -15.95 2.34
CA THR A 139 16.38 -14.61 2.95
C THR A 139 17.62 -14.17 3.71
N GLU A 140 18.51 -15.07 4.12
CA GLU A 140 19.74 -14.73 4.82
C GLU A 140 20.67 -13.83 3.96
N SER A 141 20.72 -14.05 2.65
CA SER A 141 21.49 -13.21 1.74
C SER A 141 20.81 -11.89 1.38
N LEU A 142 19.47 -11.80 1.46
CA LEU A 142 18.69 -10.63 1.11
C LEU A 142 18.54 -9.64 2.27
N LEU A 143 18.54 -10.13 3.51
CA LEU A 143 18.36 -9.34 4.73
C LEU A 143 19.68 -8.89 5.36
N SER A 144 20.83 -9.32 4.85
CA SER A 144 22.13 -8.97 5.40
C SER A 144 22.67 -7.66 4.83
N GLY A 145 22.70 -6.63 5.69
CA GLY A 145 23.45 -5.40 5.46
C GLY A 145 22.88 -4.47 4.38
N TRP A 146 23.78 -3.80 3.66
CA TRP A 146 23.47 -2.84 2.60
C TRP A 146 22.71 -3.43 1.41
N ASN A 147 22.67 -4.75 1.25
CA ASN A 147 21.93 -5.42 0.20
C ASN A 147 20.41 -5.18 0.25
N LEU A 148 19.88 -4.77 1.40
CA LEU A 148 18.47 -4.38 1.53
C LEU A 148 18.16 -3.07 0.79
N LEU A 149 19.12 -2.14 0.75
CA LEU A 149 19.00 -0.82 0.13
C LEU A 149 19.72 -0.72 -1.22
N TYR A 150 20.76 -1.49 -1.39
CA TYR A 150 21.57 -1.53 -2.59
C TYR A 150 21.41 -2.88 -3.28
N TYR A 151 20.51 -2.96 -4.24
CA TYR A 151 20.58 -4.02 -5.22
C TYR A 151 21.98 -4.00 -5.86
N SER A 152 22.55 -5.15 -6.09
CA SER A 152 23.93 -5.38 -6.53
C SER A 152 24.40 -4.61 -7.80
N LYS A 153 23.53 -3.77 -8.39
CA LYS A 153 23.84 -2.89 -9.53
C LYS A 153 23.19 -1.51 -9.33
N PRO A 154 23.98 -0.41 -9.31
CA PRO A 154 23.47 0.96 -9.15
C PRO A 154 22.52 1.39 -10.29
N GLN A 155 22.56 0.71 -11.44
CA GLN A 155 21.65 0.94 -12.57
C GLN A 155 20.17 0.71 -12.22
N ARG A 156 19.84 -0.10 -11.21
CA ARG A 156 18.46 -0.38 -10.83
C ARG A 156 17.69 0.81 -10.24
N LEU A 157 18.37 1.81 -9.70
CA LEU A 157 17.70 3.06 -9.31
C LEU A 157 17.18 3.83 -10.54
N PHE A 158 17.95 3.82 -11.63
CA PHE A 158 17.49 4.36 -12.92
C PHE A 158 16.39 3.51 -13.54
N ASP A 159 16.46 2.20 -13.41
CA ASP A 159 15.42 1.27 -13.90
C ASP A 159 14.07 1.49 -13.18
N ILE A 160 14.08 1.83 -11.88
CA ILE A 160 12.88 2.20 -11.14
C ILE A 160 12.25 3.47 -11.73
N LEU A 161 13.03 4.52 -11.96
CA LEU A 161 12.55 5.76 -12.59
C LEU A 161 12.09 5.51 -14.03
N HIS A 162 12.83 4.71 -14.77
CA HIS A 162 12.52 4.32 -16.14
C HIS A 162 11.19 3.56 -16.24
N SER A 163 10.91 2.68 -15.27
CA SER A 163 9.67 1.88 -15.23
C SER A 163 8.40 2.70 -15.03
N PHE A 164 8.49 3.95 -14.56
CA PHE A 164 7.34 4.87 -14.49
C PHE A 164 6.93 5.42 -15.86
N PHE A 165 7.85 5.49 -16.80
CA PHE A 165 7.63 6.12 -18.10
C PHE A 165 7.58 5.13 -19.25
N PHE A 166 8.19 3.97 -19.11
CA PHE A 166 8.30 2.96 -20.16
C PHE A 166 7.79 1.61 -19.67
N PRO A 167 7.13 0.82 -20.53
CA PRO A 167 6.75 -0.55 -20.20
C PRO A 167 8.04 -1.36 -19.88
N GLN A 168 7.90 -2.30 -18.95
CA GLN A 168 9.01 -3.19 -18.63
C GLN A 168 9.46 -3.94 -19.88
N ASP A 169 10.72 -3.83 -20.22
CA ASP A 169 11.32 -4.70 -21.22
C ASP A 169 11.15 -6.14 -20.77
N ILE A 170 10.49 -6.93 -21.59
CA ILE A 170 10.42 -8.37 -21.36
C ILE A 170 11.87 -8.86 -21.37
N PRO A 171 12.40 -9.41 -20.26
CA PRO A 171 13.76 -9.92 -20.29
C PRO A 171 13.85 -10.91 -21.45
N ALA A 172 14.70 -10.60 -22.42
CA ALA A 172 14.98 -11.50 -23.50
C ALA A 172 15.34 -12.84 -22.87
N ARG A 173 14.54 -13.88 -23.10
CA ARG A 173 14.90 -15.24 -22.68
C ARG A 173 16.29 -15.47 -23.24
N ALA A 174 17.26 -15.57 -22.36
CA ALA A 174 18.55 -16.10 -22.72
C ALA A 174 18.33 -17.50 -23.29
N SER A 175 18.49 -17.62 -24.59
CA SER A 175 18.53 -18.88 -25.32
C SER A 175 19.72 -19.69 -24.89
#